data_ab871f434e9ccd12fbd3a9392522cda9
#
_entry.id   ab871f434e9ccd12fbd3a9392522cda9
#
_cell.length_a   1.000
_cell.length_b   1.000
_cell.length_c   1.000
_cell.angle_alpha   90.00
_cell.angle_beta   90.00
_cell.angle_gamma   90.00
#
_symmetry.space_group_name_H-M   'P 1'
#
loop_
_entity.id
_entity.type
_entity.pdbx_description
1 polymer ?
#
loop_
_entity_poly.entity_id
_entity_poly.type
_entity_poly.pdbx_seq_one_letter_code
_entity_poly.pdbx_strand_id
1 'polypeptide(L)'
;MPRGNIRHVLSAQGVLCSNQIKGGSTMQLSPYLFFNEGLCREAMTTYAEILAGELGMIVEAADMPPEFPIDEDKKGWLAHCEVNFPNGKLMGSDSLAGPSEPMAGANVMVNFESREAAESAFNRLLEGGEATMPFAPTFWSAGFGMLADRYGVRWMIGCDEAP
;
A
#
# COMPACT_ATOMS: atom_id res chain seq x y z
N MET A 1 -0.92 -54.87 -31.45
CA MET A 1 -0.36 -53.86 -30.55
C MET A 1 0.27 -52.74 -31.33
N PRO A 2 -0.30 -51.54 -31.32
CA PRO A 2 0.48 -50.33 -31.60
C PRO A 2 0.50 -49.42 -30.36
N ARG A 3 1.73 -48.91 -30.05
CA ARG A 3 1.97 -47.97 -28.96
C ARG A 3 1.61 -46.55 -29.42
N GLY A 4 0.59 -45.98 -28.82
CA GLY A 4 0.24 -44.56 -29.02
C GLY A 4 1.14 -43.64 -28.25
N ASN A 5 1.75 -42.73 -28.98
CA ASN A 5 2.64 -41.66 -28.49
C ASN A 5 1.77 -40.47 -28.09
N ILE A 6 1.58 -40.23 -26.79
CA ILE A 6 0.88 -39.04 -26.30
C ILE A 6 1.93 -37.93 -26.13
N ARG A 7 1.96 -36.98 -27.06
CA ARG A 7 2.66 -35.70 -26.90
C ARG A 7 1.83 -34.80 -25.99
N HIS A 8 2.32 -34.52 -24.81
CA HIS A 8 1.80 -33.46 -23.97
C HIS A 8 2.16 -32.10 -24.60
N VAL A 9 1.16 -31.43 -25.12
CA VAL A 9 1.23 -29.99 -25.43
C VAL A 9 0.94 -29.26 -24.13
N LEU A 10 1.97 -28.68 -23.51
CA LEU A 10 1.81 -27.74 -22.41
C LEU A 10 1.29 -26.40 -22.98
N SER A 11 -0.01 -26.19 -22.85
CA SER A 11 -0.62 -24.89 -23.06
C SER A 11 -0.35 -24.02 -21.83
N ALA A 12 0.44 -22.94 -22.00
CA ALA A 12 0.59 -21.89 -21.02
C ALA A 12 -0.72 -21.07 -20.97
N GLN A 13 -1.65 -21.49 -20.13
CA GLN A 13 -2.81 -20.68 -19.77
C GLN A 13 -2.52 -20.09 -18.40
N GLY A 14 -2.40 -18.73 -18.35
CA GLY A 14 -2.27 -17.97 -17.14
C GLY A 14 -3.36 -18.31 -16.13
N VAL A 15 -2.95 -18.75 -14.96
CA VAL A 15 -3.84 -18.99 -13.83
C VAL A 15 -4.25 -17.62 -13.30
N LEU A 16 -5.39 -17.11 -13.79
CA LEU A 16 -6.17 -16.10 -13.07
C LEU A 16 -6.68 -16.74 -11.79
N CYS A 17 -5.99 -16.53 -10.70
CA CYS A 17 -6.43 -16.96 -9.37
C CYS A 17 -7.59 -16.06 -8.93
N SER A 18 -8.78 -16.27 -9.51
CA SER A 18 -10.01 -15.70 -8.98
C SER A 18 -10.40 -16.52 -7.74
N ASN A 19 -9.93 -16.06 -6.60
CA ASN A 19 -10.31 -16.65 -5.31
C ASN A 19 -11.73 -16.21 -4.96
N GLN A 20 -12.74 -16.85 -5.58
CA GLN A 20 -14.13 -16.69 -5.18
C GLN A 20 -14.34 -17.45 -3.87
N ILE A 21 -14.45 -16.72 -2.78
CA ILE A 21 -14.96 -17.25 -1.52
C ILE A 21 -16.40 -17.71 -1.78
N LYS A 22 -16.66 -19.01 -1.66
CA LYS A 22 -17.99 -19.59 -1.84
C LYS A 22 -18.94 -18.97 -0.81
N GLY A 23 -19.84 -18.09 -1.27
CA GLY A 23 -20.81 -17.47 -0.39
C GLY A 23 -21.12 -15.99 -0.64
N GLY A 24 -20.80 -15.44 -1.80
CA GLY A 24 -21.35 -14.11 -2.24
C GLY A 24 -20.91 -12.88 -1.44
N SER A 25 -20.00 -13.00 -0.48
CA SER A 25 -19.40 -11.85 0.24
C SER A 25 -18.04 -11.54 -0.37
N THR A 26 -17.89 -10.35 -0.93
CA THR A 26 -16.58 -9.81 -1.33
C THR A 26 -15.93 -9.22 -0.09
N MET A 27 -14.82 -9.81 0.38
CA MET A 27 -13.99 -9.25 1.43
C MET A 27 -12.89 -8.41 0.79
N GLN A 28 -12.65 -7.20 1.31
CA GLN A 28 -11.51 -6.38 0.95
C GLN A 28 -10.58 -6.29 2.16
N LEU A 29 -9.30 -6.56 1.97
CA LEU A 29 -8.24 -6.31 2.95
C LEU A 29 -7.54 -5.01 2.57
N SER A 30 -7.46 -4.09 3.51
CA SER A 30 -6.82 -2.79 3.30
C SER A 30 -5.93 -2.43 4.49
N PRO A 31 -4.70 -1.97 4.28
CA PRO A 31 -3.90 -1.36 5.34
C PRO A 31 -4.60 -0.12 5.89
N TYR A 32 -4.51 0.09 7.20
CA TYR A 32 -4.95 1.30 7.87
C TYR A 32 -3.78 1.91 8.63
N LEU A 33 -3.42 3.14 8.30
CA LEU A 33 -2.25 3.83 8.83
C LEU A 33 -2.67 4.90 9.84
N PHE A 34 -1.90 5.04 10.91
CA PHE A 34 -2.08 6.11 11.88
C PHE A 34 -0.91 7.08 11.81
N PHE A 35 -1.25 8.36 11.73
CA PHE A 35 -0.27 9.43 11.67
C PHE A 35 -0.35 10.30 12.93
N ASN A 36 0.78 10.81 13.36
CA ASN A 36 0.85 11.77 14.45
C ASN A 36 0.89 13.20 13.90
N GLU A 37 0.62 14.18 14.74
CA GLU A 37 0.84 15.61 14.47
C GLU A 37 0.06 16.19 13.26
N GLY A 38 -1.06 15.58 12.86
CA GLY A 38 -1.87 16.05 11.74
C GLY A 38 -1.29 15.76 10.35
N LEU A 39 -0.35 14.80 10.25
CA LEU A 39 0.38 14.49 9.00
C LEU A 39 -0.42 13.60 8.04
N CYS A 40 -1.59 13.07 8.42
CA CYS A 40 -2.37 12.15 7.61
C CYS A 40 -2.68 12.72 6.22
N ARG A 41 -3.15 13.96 6.14
CA ARG A 41 -3.51 14.61 4.87
C ARG A 41 -2.32 14.69 3.91
N GLU A 42 -1.18 15.17 4.41
CA GLU A 42 0.04 15.29 3.62
C GLU A 42 0.54 13.93 3.15
N ALA A 43 0.64 12.96 4.06
CA ALA A 43 1.11 11.62 3.74
C ALA A 43 0.23 10.93 2.69
N MET A 44 -1.09 10.93 2.88
CA MET A 44 -2.02 10.26 1.96
C MET A 44 -2.07 10.94 0.58
N THR A 45 -1.94 12.27 0.51
CA THR A 45 -1.80 13.00 -0.76
C THR A 45 -0.50 12.60 -1.47
N THR A 46 0.61 12.56 -0.75
CA THR A 46 1.91 12.11 -1.28
C THR A 46 1.84 10.68 -1.82
N TYR A 47 1.16 9.76 -1.10
CA TYR A 47 1.01 8.38 -1.57
C TYR A 47 0.12 8.27 -2.81
N ALA A 48 -0.96 9.04 -2.88
CA ALA A 48 -1.81 9.09 -4.08
C ALA A 48 -0.99 9.54 -5.31
N GLU A 49 -0.16 10.56 -5.17
CA GLU A 49 0.69 11.07 -6.27
C GLU A 49 1.81 10.10 -6.67
N ILE A 50 2.48 9.46 -5.70
CA ILE A 50 3.60 8.55 -5.98
C ILE A 50 3.12 7.24 -6.58
N LEU A 51 2.02 6.69 -6.05
CA LEU A 51 1.52 5.37 -6.39
C LEU A 51 0.39 5.41 -7.43
N ALA A 52 0.13 6.58 -8.03
CA ALA A 52 -0.93 6.79 -9.03
C ALA A 52 -2.32 6.35 -8.54
N GLY A 53 -2.64 6.67 -7.29
CA GLY A 53 -3.95 6.48 -6.69
C GLY A 53 -4.79 7.75 -6.72
N GLU A 54 -6.06 7.62 -6.35
CA GLU A 54 -6.99 8.72 -6.23
C GLU A 54 -7.45 8.89 -4.78
N LEU A 55 -7.42 10.14 -4.28
CA LEU A 55 -8.00 10.44 -2.97
C LEU A 55 -9.49 10.11 -3.00
N GLY A 56 -9.93 9.33 -2.02
CA GLY A 56 -11.33 8.92 -1.85
C GLY A 56 -12.01 9.72 -0.75
N MET A 57 -12.63 9.00 0.20
CA MET A 57 -13.30 9.62 1.33
C MET A 57 -12.29 10.36 2.22
N ILE A 58 -12.64 11.58 2.61
CA ILE A 58 -11.92 12.38 3.61
C ILE A 58 -12.94 12.83 4.65
N VAL A 59 -12.63 12.62 5.93
CA VAL A 59 -13.44 13.09 7.06
C VAL A 59 -12.52 13.88 7.99
N GLU A 60 -12.84 15.13 8.23
CA GLU A 60 -12.11 15.95 9.20
C GLU A 60 -12.59 15.66 10.64
N ALA A 61 -11.73 15.86 11.62
CA ALA A 61 -12.07 15.67 13.01
C ALA A 61 -13.19 16.63 13.45
N ALA A 62 -13.28 17.81 12.85
CA ALA A 62 -14.37 18.76 13.08
C ALA A 62 -15.75 18.24 12.68
N ASP A 63 -15.83 17.29 11.73
CA ASP A 63 -17.09 16.71 11.24
C ASP A 63 -17.53 15.48 12.05
N MET A 64 -16.78 15.10 13.08
CA MET A 64 -17.15 13.98 13.94
C MET A 64 -18.38 14.32 14.79
N PRO A 65 -19.21 13.31 15.11
CA PRO A 65 -20.35 13.50 16.00
C PRO A 65 -19.94 14.07 17.36
N PRO A 66 -20.79 14.92 17.99
CA PRO A 66 -20.46 15.64 19.23
C PRO A 66 -20.18 14.75 20.45
N GLU A 67 -20.53 13.47 20.40
CA GLU A 67 -20.17 12.47 21.40
C GLU A 67 -18.68 12.09 21.38
N PHE A 68 -17.95 12.51 20.35
CA PHE A 68 -16.49 12.38 20.23
C PHE A 68 -15.85 13.78 20.35
N PRO A 69 -15.61 14.28 21.55
CA PRO A 69 -15.02 15.61 21.72
C PRO A 69 -13.60 15.66 21.16
N ILE A 70 -13.34 16.67 20.33
CA ILE A 70 -12.04 16.89 19.68
C ILE A 70 -11.46 18.20 20.21
N ASP A 71 -10.17 18.18 20.53
CA ASP A 71 -9.42 19.38 20.91
C ASP A 71 -9.42 20.40 19.77
N GLU A 72 -9.51 21.69 20.10
CA GLU A 72 -9.62 22.78 19.10
C GLU A 72 -8.46 22.78 18.09
N ASP A 73 -7.25 22.47 18.54
CA ASP A 73 -6.03 22.42 17.73
C ASP A 73 -6.00 21.21 16.77
N LYS A 74 -6.86 20.21 16.98
CA LYS A 74 -6.96 19.01 16.14
C LYS A 74 -8.15 19.04 15.17
N LYS A 75 -8.98 20.06 15.16
CA LYS A 75 -10.17 20.12 14.30
C LYS A 75 -9.90 19.96 12.80
N GLY A 76 -8.74 20.42 12.35
CA GLY A 76 -8.30 20.25 10.95
C GLY A 76 -7.57 18.93 10.67
N TRP A 77 -7.39 18.08 11.67
CA TRP A 77 -6.80 16.75 11.49
C TRP A 77 -7.81 15.81 10.84
N LEU A 78 -7.33 14.71 10.27
CA LEU A 78 -8.19 13.75 9.60
C LEU A 78 -8.62 12.62 10.53
N ALA A 79 -9.92 12.49 10.74
CA ALA A 79 -10.52 11.32 11.36
C ALA A 79 -10.55 10.11 10.42
N HIS A 80 -10.52 10.35 9.10
CA HIS A 80 -10.42 9.30 8.09
C HIS A 80 -9.95 9.86 6.74
N CYS A 81 -9.14 9.07 6.03
CA CYS A 81 -8.74 9.37 4.65
C CYS A 81 -8.52 8.06 3.87
N GLU A 82 -8.88 8.06 2.60
CA GLU A 82 -8.70 6.94 1.69
C GLU A 82 -7.90 7.33 0.45
N VAL A 83 -7.05 6.43 -0.02
CA VAL A 83 -6.49 6.44 -1.37
C VAL A 83 -6.94 5.17 -2.08
N ASN A 84 -7.62 5.33 -3.20
CA ASN A 84 -8.14 4.23 -4.01
C ASN A 84 -7.15 3.89 -5.13
N PHE A 85 -6.91 2.62 -5.35
CA PHE A 85 -6.10 2.06 -6.43
C PHE A 85 -6.94 1.04 -7.22
N PRO A 86 -6.59 0.69 -8.46
CA PRO A 86 -7.32 -0.30 -9.24
C PRO A 86 -7.50 -1.65 -8.51
N ASN A 87 -6.51 -2.06 -7.73
CA ASN A 87 -6.47 -3.38 -7.08
C ASN A 87 -6.50 -3.31 -5.54
N GLY A 88 -6.84 -2.17 -4.95
CA GLY A 88 -6.84 -2.05 -3.50
C GLY A 88 -7.13 -0.64 -2.98
N LYS A 89 -6.98 -0.49 -1.69
CA LYS A 89 -7.21 0.77 -0.99
C LYS A 89 -6.21 0.90 0.15
N LEU A 90 -5.68 2.10 0.33
CA LEU A 90 -4.93 2.50 1.52
C LEU A 90 -5.83 3.43 2.34
N MET A 91 -5.90 3.21 3.63
CA MET A 91 -6.69 4.05 4.53
C MET A 91 -5.80 4.61 5.64
N GLY A 92 -6.20 5.72 6.22
CA GLY A 92 -5.48 6.31 7.34
C GLY A 92 -6.27 7.36 8.07
N SER A 93 -5.75 7.73 9.23
CA SER A 93 -6.24 8.85 10.03
C SER A 93 -5.10 9.45 10.85
N ASP A 94 -5.33 10.64 11.37
CA ASP A 94 -4.51 11.14 12.45
C ASP A 94 -4.87 10.47 13.78
N SER A 95 -3.91 10.39 14.68
CA SER A 95 -4.07 9.79 16.02
C SER A 95 -4.71 10.79 16.99
N LEU A 96 -6.04 10.93 16.91
CA LEU A 96 -6.81 11.94 17.63
C LEU A 96 -6.78 11.74 19.15
N ALA A 97 -6.76 10.49 19.62
CA ALA A 97 -6.80 10.14 21.05
C ALA A 97 -5.43 10.21 21.76
N GLY A 98 -4.37 10.49 21.02
CA GLY A 98 -3.00 10.52 21.50
C GLY A 98 -2.04 9.89 20.49
N PRO A 99 -0.73 10.01 20.67
CA PRO A 99 0.25 9.53 19.69
C PRO A 99 0.16 8.01 19.49
N SER A 100 0.18 7.60 18.22
CA SER A 100 0.33 6.20 17.84
C SER A 100 1.77 5.75 17.96
N GLU A 101 1.97 4.47 18.27
CA GLU A 101 3.28 3.84 18.24
C GLU A 101 3.84 3.78 16.80
N PRO A 102 5.17 3.87 16.64
CA PRO A 102 5.80 3.72 15.33
C PRO A 102 5.45 2.35 14.69
N MET A 103 5.29 2.34 13.38
CA MET A 103 5.04 1.10 12.65
C MET A 103 6.23 0.13 12.79
N ALA A 104 5.98 -1.05 13.35
CA ALA A 104 7.00 -2.07 13.60
C ALA A 104 6.47 -3.46 13.25
N GLY A 105 7.34 -4.34 12.75
CA GLY A 105 7.00 -5.73 12.43
C GLY A 105 6.00 -5.91 11.27
N ALA A 106 5.66 -4.84 10.55
CA ALA A 106 4.79 -4.86 9.39
C ALA A 106 5.35 -3.93 8.30
N ASN A 107 4.97 -4.16 7.05
CA ASN A 107 5.26 -3.28 5.91
C ASN A 107 4.06 -3.27 4.97
N VAL A 108 3.85 -2.17 4.28
CA VAL A 108 2.94 -2.11 3.13
C VAL A 108 3.73 -2.55 1.90
N MET A 109 3.27 -3.63 1.24
CA MET A 109 3.91 -4.13 0.02
C MET A 109 3.19 -3.56 -1.21
N VAL A 110 3.98 -3.00 -2.14
CA VAL A 110 3.51 -2.55 -3.45
C VAL A 110 4.35 -3.21 -4.53
N ASN A 111 3.68 -3.84 -5.49
CA ASN A 111 4.32 -4.49 -6.61
C ASN A 111 3.94 -3.76 -7.91
N PHE A 112 4.92 -3.45 -8.72
CA PHE A 112 4.77 -2.79 -10.01
C PHE A 112 5.00 -3.78 -11.16
N GLU A 113 4.44 -3.51 -12.34
CA GLU A 113 4.66 -4.34 -13.51
C GLU A 113 6.12 -4.29 -13.98
N SER A 114 6.77 -3.11 -13.88
CA SER A 114 8.14 -2.91 -14.35
C SER A 114 9.10 -2.47 -13.24
N ARG A 115 10.37 -2.82 -13.41
CA ARG A 115 11.46 -2.37 -12.55
C ARG A 115 11.58 -0.85 -12.51
N GLU A 116 11.47 -0.19 -13.66
CA GLU A 116 11.61 1.27 -13.76
C GLU A 116 10.55 2.00 -12.92
N ALA A 117 9.28 1.54 -12.99
CA ALA A 117 8.19 2.11 -12.19
C ALA A 117 8.42 1.88 -10.68
N ALA A 118 8.84 0.67 -10.31
CA ALA A 118 9.16 0.33 -8.92
C ALA A 118 10.30 1.18 -8.36
N GLU A 119 11.40 1.34 -9.11
CA GLU A 119 12.57 2.13 -8.71
C GLU A 119 12.22 3.62 -8.58
N SER A 120 11.39 4.15 -9.49
CA SER A 120 10.89 5.52 -9.41
C SER A 120 10.05 5.75 -8.15
N ALA A 121 9.11 4.85 -7.86
CA ALA A 121 8.28 4.92 -6.67
C ALA A 121 9.11 4.79 -5.38
N PHE A 122 10.07 3.85 -5.35
CA PHE A 122 11.00 3.66 -4.23
C PHE A 122 11.77 4.94 -3.93
N ASN A 123 12.38 5.56 -4.94
CA ASN A 123 13.18 6.77 -4.77
C ASN A 123 12.34 7.95 -4.27
N ARG A 124 11.11 8.12 -4.78
CA ARG A 124 10.20 9.19 -4.32
C ARG A 124 9.72 8.98 -2.88
N LEU A 125 9.39 7.74 -2.50
CA LEU A 125 9.02 7.40 -1.11
C LEU A 125 10.20 7.54 -0.14
N LEU A 126 11.42 7.35 -0.63
CA LEU A 126 12.64 7.46 0.17
C LEU A 126 13.00 8.93 0.50
N GLU A 127 12.43 9.91 -0.19
CA GLU A 127 12.74 11.32 0.07
C GLU A 127 12.41 11.72 1.51
N GLY A 128 13.45 12.04 2.28
CA GLY A 128 13.34 12.36 3.72
C GLY A 128 13.16 11.15 4.63
N GLY A 129 13.21 9.93 4.07
CA GLY A 129 13.12 8.67 4.77
C GLY A 129 14.46 7.93 4.85
N GLU A 130 14.41 6.64 5.16
CA GLU A 130 15.59 5.77 5.31
C GLU A 130 15.37 4.43 4.59
N ALA A 131 16.34 4.03 3.74
CA ALA A 131 16.33 2.70 3.12
C ALA A 131 16.82 1.66 4.14
N THR A 132 15.94 0.71 4.49
CA THR A 132 16.31 -0.44 5.31
C THR A 132 16.87 -1.59 4.47
N MET A 133 16.53 -1.62 3.17
CA MET A 133 17.15 -2.46 2.14
C MET A 133 17.17 -1.65 0.84
N PRO A 134 18.36 -1.29 0.30
CA PRO A 134 18.46 -0.56 -0.96
C PRO A 134 17.77 -1.29 -2.11
N PHE A 135 17.17 -0.52 -3.05
CA PHE A 135 16.53 -1.11 -4.22
C PHE A 135 17.56 -1.73 -5.16
N ALA A 136 17.46 -3.03 -5.38
CA ALA A 136 18.40 -3.80 -6.19
C ALA A 136 17.75 -5.07 -6.76
N PRO A 137 18.33 -5.70 -7.80
CA PRO A 137 17.91 -7.02 -8.22
C PRO A 137 18.08 -8.06 -7.11
N THR A 138 17.17 -9.01 -7.05
CA THR A 138 17.20 -10.16 -6.15
C THR A 138 17.10 -11.45 -6.97
N PHE A 139 17.19 -12.62 -6.33
CA PHE A 139 17.04 -13.89 -7.07
C PHE A 139 15.59 -14.19 -7.49
N TRP A 140 14.61 -13.40 -7.06
CA TRP A 140 13.18 -13.59 -7.38
C TRP A 140 12.56 -12.43 -8.15
N SER A 141 13.23 -11.27 -8.28
CA SER A 141 12.71 -10.07 -8.92
C SER A 141 13.82 -9.23 -9.53
N ALA A 142 13.55 -8.58 -10.64
CA ALA A 142 14.47 -7.62 -11.26
C ALA A 142 14.73 -6.40 -10.37
N GLY A 143 13.85 -6.11 -9.40
CA GLY A 143 14.03 -5.00 -8.46
C GLY A 143 13.17 -5.16 -7.21
N PHE A 144 13.80 -5.01 -6.04
CA PHE A 144 13.14 -5.03 -4.74
C PHE A 144 13.93 -4.16 -3.75
N GLY A 145 13.21 -3.47 -2.88
CA GLY A 145 13.80 -2.68 -1.80
C GLY A 145 12.83 -2.48 -0.65
N MET A 146 13.36 -2.05 0.49
CA MET A 146 12.59 -1.74 1.69
C MET A 146 13.03 -0.39 2.26
N LEU A 147 12.06 0.39 2.72
CA LEU A 147 12.33 1.70 3.32
C LEU A 147 11.32 2.01 4.44
N ALA A 148 11.68 2.97 5.28
CA ALA A 148 10.75 3.75 6.07
C ALA A 148 10.70 5.16 5.46
N ASP A 149 9.52 5.67 5.15
CA ASP A 149 9.39 7.02 4.61
C ASP A 149 9.46 8.10 5.70
N ARG A 150 9.41 9.37 5.30
CA ARG A 150 9.47 10.51 6.22
C ARG A 150 8.31 10.60 7.22
N TYR A 151 7.21 9.86 6.97
CA TYR A 151 6.06 9.77 7.85
C TYR A 151 6.12 8.55 8.79
N GLY A 152 7.18 7.74 8.68
CA GLY A 152 7.39 6.53 9.48
C GLY A 152 6.67 5.29 8.95
N VAL A 153 6.04 5.37 7.77
CA VAL A 153 5.42 4.20 7.14
C VAL A 153 6.48 3.32 6.50
N ARG A 154 6.39 2.03 6.76
CA ARG A 154 7.34 1.04 6.25
C ARG A 154 6.81 0.41 4.96
N TRP A 155 7.63 0.47 3.92
CA TRP A 155 7.31 0.00 2.58
C TRP A 155 8.22 -1.13 2.14
N MET A 156 7.64 -2.06 1.38
CA MET A 156 8.35 -3.00 0.52
C MET A 156 7.93 -2.69 -0.91
N ILE A 157 8.89 -2.40 -1.76
CA ILE A 157 8.64 -2.05 -3.17
C ILE A 157 9.32 -3.09 -4.05
N GLY A 158 8.54 -3.72 -4.91
CA GLY A 158 9.01 -4.74 -5.84
C GLY A 158 8.45 -4.57 -7.23
N CYS A 159 8.89 -5.43 -8.16
CA CYS A 159 8.33 -5.55 -9.49
C CYS A 159 8.11 -7.01 -9.88
N ASP A 160 7.18 -7.22 -10.84
CA ASP A 160 6.84 -8.54 -11.39
C ASP A 160 7.82 -9.01 -12.48
N GLU A 161 8.74 -8.13 -12.93
CA GLU A 161 9.79 -8.53 -13.85
C GLU A 161 10.72 -9.55 -13.22
N ALA A 162 11.03 -10.60 -14.00
CA ALA A 162 12.01 -11.60 -13.60
C ALA A 162 13.43 -10.99 -13.53
N PRO A 163 14.32 -11.58 -12.71
CA PRO A 163 15.71 -11.18 -12.58
C PRO A 163 16.47 -11.20 -13.90
#